data_bb12dcdc408ba2ff4a23f946b11ee57b
#
_entry.id   bb12dcdc408ba2ff4a23f946b11ee57b
#
_cell.length_a   1.000
_cell.length_b   1.000
_cell.length_c   1.000
_cell.angle_alpha   90.00
_cell.angle_beta   90.00
_cell.angle_gamma   90.00
#
_symmetry.space_group_name_H-M   'P 1'
#
loop_
_entity.id
_entity.type
_entity.pdbx_description
1 polymer ?
#
loop_
_entity_poly.entity_id
_entity_poly.type
_entity_poly.pdbx_seq_one_letter_code
_entity_poly.pdbx_strand_id
1 'polypeptide(L)'
;MSTSDTDSSAPKAVARAEARARRRSGDRPDPRLLADRALDLVQTLPGPRRVTCYASYGTEPDTSELRRRLAAAGYEVLLPRVSGEDLEWVLDSPETAVSSMGIAEPTGAAVDLLPLRAMLIPALAVTAEGDRLGKGGGYYDRVLADLREVPVVALVDDPDVVDSIPAEAHDMRVHAIVTPTRTLPCTAP
;
A
#
# COMPACT_ATOMS: atom_id res chain seq x y z
N MET A 1 21.07 -16.26 -28.01
CA MET A 1 20.28 -17.25 -27.26
C MET A 1 19.60 -16.51 -26.12
N SER A 2 18.42 -15.98 -26.42
CA SER A 2 17.55 -15.32 -25.43
C SER A 2 16.43 -16.29 -25.09
N THR A 3 16.44 -16.80 -23.88
CA THR A 3 15.35 -17.64 -23.38
C THR A 3 14.97 -17.17 -21.99
N SER A 4 13.66 -16.94 -21.82
CA SER A 4 12.88 -17.03 -20.60
C SER A 4 12.75 -15.80 -19.70
N ASP A 5 12.10 -14.72 -20.20
CA ASP A 5 11.46 -13.73 -19.30
C ASP A 5 9.90 -13.83 -19.33
N THR A 6 9.35 -14.83 -20.01
CA THR A 6 7.89 -14.87 -20.30
C THR A 6 7.10 -15.75 -19.33
N ASP A 7 7.73 -16.53 -18.45
CA ASP A 7 7.03 -17.56 -17.65
C ASP A 7 6.67 -17.12 -16.22
N SER A 8 7.31 -16.07 -15.68
CA SER A 8 7.08 -15.61 -14.31
C SER A 8 5.84 -14.72 -14.15
N SER A 9 5.33 -14.10 -15.21
CA SER A 9 4.19 -13.18 -15.13
C SER A 9 2.83 -13.90 -15.03
N ALA A 10 2.71 -15.11 -15.57
CA ALA A 10 1.46 -15.84 -15.61
C ALA A 10 0.93 -16.24 -14.22
N PRO A 11 1.74 -16.77 -13.27
CA PRO A 11 1.28 -17.09 -11.92
C PRO A 11 0.79 -15.85 -11.16
N LYS A 12 1.50 -14.72 -11.28
CA LYS A 12 1.08 -13.45 -10.65
C LYS A 12 -0.22 -12.91 -11.26
N ALA A 13 -0.46 -13.10 -12.55
CA ALA A 13 -1.70 -12.68 -13.20
C ALA A 13 -2.90 -13.48 -12.68
N VAL A 14 -2.76 -14.79 -12.49
CA VAL A 14 -3.79 -15.66 -11.89
C VAL A 14 -4.06 -15.20 -10.45
N ALA A 15 -3.04 -15.07 -9.62
CA ALA A 15 -3.17 -14.64 -8.23
C ALA A 15 -3.87 -13.26 -8.12
N ARG A 16 -3.57 -12.32 -9.03
CA ARG A 16 -4.26 -11.01 -9.07
C ARG A 16 -5.74 -11.16 -9.42
N ALA A 17 -6.09 -12.06 -10.35
CA ALA A 17 -7.48 -12.31 -10.71
C ALA A 17 -8.28 -12.90 -9.55
N GLU A 18 -7.71 -13.85 -8.83
CA GLU A 18 -8.29 -14.47 -7.64
C GLU A 18 -8.49 -13.44 -6.51
N ALA A 19 -7.47 -12.64 -6.22
CA ALA A 19 -7.56 -11.58 -5.20
C ALA A 19 -8.66 -10.56 -5.54
N ARG A 20 -8.75 -10.14 -6.81
CA ARG A 20 -9.83 -9.24 -7.26
C ARG A 20 -11.21 -9.89 -7.17
N ALA A 21 -11.33 -11.19 -7.46
CA ALA A 21 -12.59 -11.93 -7.34
C ALA A 21 -13.02 -11.99 -5.87
N ARG A 22 -12.13 -12.36 -4.96
CA ARG A 22 -12.36 -12.39 -3.51
C ARG A 22 -12.87 -11.05 -2.99
N ARG A 23 -12.23 -9.94 -3.35
CA ARG A 23 -12.64 -8.59 -2.94
C ARG A 23 -14.00 -8.16 -3.48
N ARG A 24 -14.41 -8.64 -4.67
CA ARG A 24 -15.74 -8.31 -5.22
C ARG A 24 -16.88 -9.02 -4.51
N SER A 25 -16.62 -10.22 -3.96
CA SER A 25 -17.62 -11.04 -3.29
C SER A 25 -17.66 -10.85 -1.77
N GLY A 26 -16.67 -10.16 -1.19
CA GLY A 26 -16.57 -9.94 0.24
C GLY A 26 -17.36 -8.72 0.72
N ASP A 27 -17.74 -8.76 2.00
CA ASP A 27 -18.27 -7.59 2.71
C ASP A 27 -17.15 -6.55 2.89
N ARG A 28 -17.54 -5.28 2.93
CA ARG A 28 -16.60 -4.20 3.24
C ARG A 28 -16.61 -3.92 4.75
N PRO A 29 -15.47 -4.11 5.42
CA PRO A 29 -15.35 -3.80 6.83
C PRO A 29 -15.56 -2.30 7.11
N ASP A 30 -15.93 -1.97 8.35
CA ASP A 30 -15.95 -0.59 8.80
C ASP A 30 -14.53 0.01 8.70
N PRO A 31 -14.33 1.08 7.91
CA PRO A 31 -13.01 1.70 7.72
C PRO A 31 -12.36 2.18 9.02
N ARG A 32 -13.16 2.44 10.06
CA ARG A 32 -12.67 2.86 11.37
C ARG A 32 -11.81 1.80 12.04
N LEU A 33 -12.10 0.52 11.82
CA LEU A 33 -11.34 -0.59 12.41
C LEU A 33 -9.91 -0.64 11.88
N LEU A 34 -9.74 -0.50 10.56
CA LEU A 34 -8.43 -0.41 9.93
C LEU A 34 -7.70 0.87 10.39
N ALA A 35 -8.42 1.99 10.44
CA ALA A 35 -7.86 3.28 10.84
C ALA A 35 -7.33 3.28 12.27
N ASP A 36 -8.06 2.69 13.23
CA ASP A 36 -7.64 2.56 14.63
C ASP A 36 -6.31 1.81 14.71
N ARG A 37 -6.23 0.62 14.12
CA ARG A 37 -5.04 -0.23 14.17
C ARG A 37 -3.83 0.36 13.47
N ALA A 38 -4.06 0.94 12.29
CA ALA A 38 -2.97 1.56 11.53
C ALA A 38 -2.40 2.79 12.26
N LEU A 39 -3.25 3.62 12.84
CA LEU A 39 -2.81 4.77 13.64
C LEU A 39 -2.04 4.32 14.89
N ASP A 40 -2.57 3.32 15.62
CA ASP A 40 -1.90 2.76 16.79
C ASP A 40 -0.50 2.26 16.43
N LEU A 41 -0.36 1.49 15.35
CA LEU A 41 0.94 1.01 14.89
C LEU A 41 1.87 2.17 14.54
N VAL A 42 1.41 3.13 13.72
CA VAL A 42 2.22 4.28 13.30
C VAL A 42 2.74 5.06 14.50
N GLN A 43 1.96 5.21 15.54
CA GLN A 43 2.38 5.94 16.75
C GLN A 43 3.48 5.23 17.53
N THR A 44 3.62 3.92 17.42
CA THR A 44 4.71 3.16 18.07
C THR A 44 6.04 3.24 17.32
N LEU A 45 6.00 3.54 16.00
CA LEU A 45 7.21 3.59 15.18
C LEU A 45 8.03 4.86 15.47
N PRO A 46 9.37 4.79 15.40
CA PRO A 46 10.21 5.98 15.50
C PRO A 46 10.16 6.84 14.23
N GLY A 47 10.55 8.11 14.32
CA GLY A 47 10.73 8.99 13.18
C GLY A 47 9.80 10.22 13.18
N PRO A 48 9.83 11.01 12.11
CA PRO A 48 9.09 12.27 12.01
C PRO A 48 7.58 12.03 11.94
N ARG A 49 6.79 13.08 12.13
CA ARG A 49 5.34 13.03 11.93
C ARG A 49 5.00 13.16 10.44
N ARG A 50 5.51 12.25 9.63
CA ARG A 50 5.30 12.20 8.18
C ARG A 50 5.18 10.77 7.73
N VAL A 51 4.13 10.45 7.01
CA VAL A 51 3.82 9.10 6.50
C VAL A 51 3.29 9.18 5.09
N THR A 52 3.42 8.09 4.34
CA THR A 52 2.61 7.95 3.13
C THR A 52 1.32 7.23 3.44
N CYS A 53 0.31 7.46 2.64
CA CYS A 53 -0.89 6.65 2.54
C CYS A 53 -1.32 6.61 1.07
N TYR A 54 -2.48 6.08 0.77
CA TYR A 54 -3.06 6.12 -0.57
C TYR A 54 -4.52 6.55 -0.52
N ALA A 55 -5.01 7.17 -1.57
CA ALA A 55 -6.43 7.35 -1.78
C ALA A 55 -7.00 6.04 -2.32
N SER A 56 -7.83 5.38 -1.53
CA SER A 56 -8.40 4.08 -1.89
C SER A 56 -9.23 4.17 -3.16
N TYR A 57 -9.07 3.19 -4.03
CA TYR A 57 -9.76 3.10 -5.31
C TYR A 57 -10.35 1.71 -5.53
N GLY A 58 -11.57 1.66 -6.03
CA GLY A 58 -12.26 0.42 -6.39
C GLY A 58 -12.52 -0.47 -5.18
N THR A 59 -11.83 -1.61 -5.10
CA THR A 59 -11.98 -2.60 -4.02
C THR A 59 -10.85 -2.56 -2.97
N GLU A 60 -10.04 -1.53 -2.95
CA GLU A 60 -9.05 -1.35 -1.90
C GLU A 60 -9.73 -1.05 -0.55
N PRO A 61 -9.10 -1.44 0.57
CA PRO A 61 -9.52 -0.98 1.89
C PRO A 61 -9.64 0.53 1.93
N ASP A 62 -10.73 1.04 2.50
CA ASP A 62 -10.98 2.49 2.57
C ASP A 62 -10.03 3.14 3.59
N THR A 63 -9.19 4.05 3.12
CA THR A 63 -8.22 4.79 3.91
C THR A 63 -8.65 6.22 4.26
N SER A 64 -9.85 6.64 3.88
CA SER A 64 -10.33 8.01 4.11
C SER A 64 -10.33 8.38 5.59
N GLU A 65 -10.84 7.50 6.43
CA GLU A 65 -10.88 7.69 7.88
C GLU A 65 -9.46 7.65 8.50
N LEU A 66 -8.59 6.77 8.04
CA LEU A 66 -7.19 6.72 8.48
C LEU A 66 -6.46 8.03 8.15
N ARG A 67 -6.57 8.50 6.93
CA ARG A 67 -5.95 9.76 6.48
C ARG A 67 -6.42 10.94 7.33
N ARG A 68 -7.73 11.05 7.55
CA ARG A 68 -8.31 12.08 8.41
C ARG A 68 -7.76 12.02 9.84
N ARG A 69 -7.63 10.83 10.43
CA ARG A 69 -7.11 10.66 11.80
C ARG A 69 -5.60 10.92 11.90
N LEU A 70 -4.82 10.50 10.91
CA LEU A 70 -3.40 10.83 10.84
C LEU A 70 -3.19 12.36 10.80
N ALA A 71 -3.93 13.06 9.95
CA ALA A 71 -3.88 14.51 9.88
C ALA A 71 -4.30 15.18 11.21
N ALA A 72 -5.39 14.70 11.83
CA ALA A 72 -5.84 15.19 13.14
C ALA A 72 -4.82 14.93 14.26
N ALA A 73 -4.01 13.86 14.15
CA ALA A 73 -2.91 13.56 15.07
C ALA A 73 -1.62 14.34 14.73
N GLY A 74 -1.67 15.26 13.76
CA GLY A 74 -0.54 16.14 13.39
C GLY A 74 0.50 15.47 12.49
N TYR A 75 0.12 14.45 11.72
CA TYR A 75 0.99 13.88 10.69
C TYR A 75 0.81 14.61 9.35
N GLU A 76 1.89 14.85 8.67
CA GLU A 76 1.87 15.09 7.22
C GLU A 76 1.59 13.76 6.53
N VAL A 77 0.52 13.70 5.76
CA VAL A 77 0.14 12.52 4.99
C VAL A 77 0.46 12.78 3.52
N LEU A 78 1.30 11.95 2.93
CA LEU A 78 1.65 12.03 1.52
C LEU A 78 0.86 10.97 0.73
N LEU A 79 0.30 11.39 -0.40
CA LEU A 79 -0.39 10.50 -1.33
C LEU A 79 0.40 10.36 -2.63
N PRO A 80 0.43 9.15 -3.21
CA PRO A 80 1.07 8.95 -4.50
C PRO A 80 0.21 9.52 -5.64
N ARG A 81 0.88 10.09 -6.63
CA ARG A 81 0.33 10.43 -7.93
C ARG A 81 1.21 9.82 -9.00
N VAL A 82 0.59 9.19 -10.01
CA VAL A 82 1.35 8.58 -11.12
C VAL A 82 1.91 9.68 -12.02
N SER A 83 3.22 9.63 -12.26
CA SER A 83 3.94 10.52 -13.15
C SER A 83 4.83 9.68 -14.07
N GLY A 84 4.33 9.36 -15.26
CA GLY A 84 5.02 8.45 -16.17
C GLY A 84 5.13 7.02 -15.59
N GLU A 85 6.36 6.54 -15.42
CA GLU A 85 6.65 5.22 -14.83
C GLU A 85 6.87 5.29 -13.32
N ASP A 86 6.87 6.48 -12.70
CA ASP A 86 7.20 6.71 -11.31
C ASP A 86 6.00 7.21 -10.50
N LEU A 87 6.21 7.33 -9.19
CA LEU A 87 5.29 7.99 -8.26
C LEU A 87 5.88 9.32 -7.81
N GLU A 88 5.11 10.37 -7.98
CA GLU A 88 5.29 11.63 -7.26
C GLU A 88 4.49 11.61 -5.96
N TRP A 89 4.91 12.38 -5.00
CA TRP A 89 4.26 12.48 -3.71
C TRP A 89 3.71 13.87 -3.49
N VAL A 90 2.47 13.95 -3.08
CA VAL A 90 1.79 15.23 -2.78
C VAL A 90 1.15 15.17 -1.40
N LEU A 91 1.08 16.31 -0.74
CA LEU A 91 0.36 16.41 0.54
C LEU A 91 -1.12 16.06 0.33
N ASP A 92 -1.66 15.25 1.25
CA ASP A 92 -3.08 14.96 1.28
C ASP A 92 -3.88 16.25 1.54
N SER A 93 -4.77 16.56 0.63
CA SER A 93 -5.65 17.72 0.72
C SER A 93 -7.07 17.33 0.28
N PRO A 94 -8.09 18.07 0.68
CA PRO A 94 -9.46 17.83 0.22
C PRO A 94 -9.63 18.08 -1.29
N GLU A 95 -8.68 18.77 -1.91
CA GLU A 95 -8.72 19.09 -3.34
C GLU A 95 -8.20 17.90 -4.15
N THR A 96 -9.05 17.37 -5.01
CA THR A 96 -8.70 16.27 -5.92
C THR A 96 -9.05 16.64 -7.36
N ALA A 97 -8.29 16.11 -8.31
CA ALA A 97 -8.63 16.11 -9.73
C ALA A 97 -8.88 14.66 -10.18
N VAL A 98 -9.72 14.50 -11.19
CA VAL A 98 -9.95 13.17 -11.77
C VAL A 98 -8.85 12.92 -12.82
N SER A 99 -8.06 11.87 -12.59
CA SER A 99 -7.02 11.44 -13.53
C SER A 99 -7.61 10.87 -14.82
N SER A 100 -6.75 10.64 -15.81
CA SER A 100 -7.14 9.99 -17.08
C SER A 100 -7.71 8.57 -16.90
N MET A 101 -7.44 7.95 -15.75
CA MET A 101 -7.98 6.64 -15.36
C MET A 101 -9.29 6.73 -14.55
N GLY A 102 -9.87 7.92 -14.41
CA GLY A 102 -11.10 8.12 -13.61
C GLY A 102 -10.88 8.02 -12.09
N ILE A 103 -9.64 8.10 -11.62
CA ILE A 103 -9.27 8.03 -10.20
C ILE A 103 -9.18 9.46 -9.68
N ALA A 104 -9.73 9.70 -8.49
CA ALA A 104 -9.50 10.97 -7.78
C ALA A 104 -8.05 11.00 -7.28
N GLU A 105 -7.24 11.83 -7.89
CA GLU A 105 -5.84 12.03 -7.52
C GLU A 105 -5.68 13.36 -6.77
N PRO A 106 -4.77 13.42 -5.79
CA PRO A 106 -4.51 14.65 -5.07
C PRO A 106 -3.92 15.71 -6.02
N THR A 107 -4.39 16.94 -5.87
CA THR A 107 -3.83 18.10 -6.55
C THR A 107 -2.79 18.77 -5.66
N GLY A 108 -1.81 19.40 -6.25
CA GLY A 108 -0.79 20.12 -5.51
C GLY A 108 0.60 19.92 -6.10
N ALA A 109 1.56 20.65 -5.57
CA ALA A 109 2.96 20.49 -5.96
C ALA A 109 3.51 19.16 -5.41
N ALA A 110 4.37 18.53 -6.19
CA ALA A 110 5.14 17.41 -5.71
C ALA A 110 6.07 17.86 -4.58
N VAL A 111 6.22 16.99 -3.58
CA VAL A 111 7.09 17.20 -2.42
C VAL A 111 8.08 16.05 -2.28
N ASP A 112 9.19 16.31 -1.61
CA ASP A 112 10.16 15.26 -1.28
C ASP A 112 9.52 14.19 -0.42
N LEU A 113 9.80 12.93 -0.73
CA LEU A 113 9.27 11.79 0.00
C LEU A 113 9.86 11.70 1.42
N LEU A 114 11.17 11.88 1.55
CA LEU A 114 11.87 11.72 2.83
C LEU A 114 12.01 13.05 3.61
N PRO A 115 12.16 12.96 4.94
CA PRO A 115 12.15 11.74 5.76
C PRO A 115 10.74 11.23 6.07
N LEU A 116 10.60 9.93 6.33
CA LEU A 116 9.33 9.27 6.66
C LEU A 116 9.41 8.50 7.98
N ARG A 117 8.28 8.38 8.68
CA ARG A 117 8.08 7.43 9.78
C ARG A 117 7.72 6.05 9.28
N ALA A 118 6.83 5.97 8.30
CA ALA A 118 6.37 4.73 7.69
C ALA A 118 5.77 4.99 6.30
N MET A 119 5.81 3.96 5.45
CA MET A 119 5.04 3.89 4.22
C MET A 119 3.83 2.98 4.41
N LEU A 120 2.62 3.53 4.32
CA LEU A 120 1.37 2.78 4.31
C LEU A 120 0.98 2.54 2.86
N ILE A 121 0.98 1.28 2.41
CA ILE A 121 0.81 0.93 1.00
C ILE A 121 -0.34 -0.04 0.78
N PRO A 122 -0.98 -0.01 -0.40
CA PRO A 122 -1.98 -0.99 -0.79
C PRO A 122 -1.32 -2.30 -1.25
N ALA A 123 -2.03 -3.41 -1.08
CA ALA A 123 -1.72 -4.67 -1.71
C ALA A 123 -3.00 -5.42 -2.10
N LEU A 124 -2.96 -6.27 -3.11
CA LEU A 124 -4.07 -7.19 -3.46
C LEU A 124 -4.12 -8.40 -2.54
N ALA A 125 -2.95 -8.86 -2.11
CA ALA A 125 -2.78 -9.91 -1.11
C ALA A 125 -1.40 -9.78 -0.45
N VAL A 126 -1.25 -10.34 0.74
CA VAL A 126 0.00 -10.41 1.49
C VAL A 126 0.13 -11.76 2.17
N THR A 127 1.36 -12.23 2.43
CA THR A 127 1.62 -13.38 3.29
C THR A 127 2.10 -12.92 4.66
N ALA A 128 2.03 -13.80 5.66
CA ALA A 128 2.54 -13.51 7.01
C ALA A 128 4.04 -13.21 7.03
N GLU A 129 4.78 -13.69 6.03
CA GLU A 129 6.21 -13.43 5.84
C GLU A 129 6.50 -12.07 5.21
N GLY A 130 5.45 -11.36 4.78
CA GLY A 130 5.55 -10.02 4.19
C GLY A 130 5.62 -9.98 2.68
N ASP A 131 5.51 -11.11 1.98
CA ASP A 131 5.40 -11.09 0.52
C ASP A 131 4.13 -10.35 0.10
N ARG A 132 4.22 -9.54 -0.95
CA ARG A 132 3.16 -8.62 -1.34
C ARG A 132 2.79 -8.78 -2.82
N LEU A 133 1.52 -8.94 -3.10
CA LEU A 133 0.98 -8.92 -4.46
C LEU A 133 0.43 -7.53 -4.79
N GLY A 134 1.13 -6.81 -5.64
CA GLY A 134 0.68 -5.52 -6.18
C GLY A 134 -0.23 -5.66 -7.40
N LYS A 135 -0.75 -4.54 -7.89
CA LYS A 135 -1.63 -4.46 -9.07
C LYS A 135 -0.92 -4.75 -10.40
N GLY A 136 0.42 -4.78 -10.43
CA GLY A 136 1.24 -5.13 -11.58
C GLY A 136 1.98 -3.97 -12.27
N GLY A 137 1.85 -2.74 -11.80
CA GLY A 137 2.56 -1.57 -12.36
C GLY A 137 4.00 -1.40 -11.86
N GLY A 138 4.45 -2.16 -10.85
CA GLY A 138 5.81 -2.07 -10.30
C GLY A 138 6.15 -0.77 -9.57
N TYR A 139 5.22 0.15 -9.44
CA TYR A 139 5.46 1.48 -8.86
C TYR A 139 6.05 1.42 -7.45
N TYR A 140 5.43 0.63 -6.57
CA TYR A 140 5.92 0.50 -5.19
C TYR A 140 7.22 -0.27 -5.09
N ASP A 141 7.47 -1.26 -5.95
CA ASP A 141 8.72 -2.03 -5.93
C ASP A 141 9.90 -1.12 -6.26
N ARG A 142 9.73 -0.21 -7.24
CA ARG A 142 10.76 0.80 -7.57
C ARG A 142 11.03 1.76 -6.41
N VAL A 143 9.98 2.30 -5.80
CA VAL A 143 10.14 3.23 -4.66
C VAL A 143 10.77 2.53 -3.46
N LEU A 144 10.33 1.32 -3.14
CA LEU A 144 10.81 0.57 -1.96
C LEU A 144 12.26 0.10 -2.10
N ALA A 145 12.77 -0.08 -3.31
CA ALA A 145 14.17 -0.46 -3.54
C ALA A 145 15.17 0.52 -2.90
N ASP A 146 14.81 1.81 -2.86
CA ASP A 146 15.63 2.88 -2.31
C ASP A 146 15.32 3.22 -0.83
N LEU A 147 14.31 2.57 -0.23
CA LEU A 147 13.78 2.93 1.09
C LEU A 147 13.90 1.80 2.13
N ARG A 148 15.04 1.11 2.16
CA ARG A 148 15.25 -0.09 2.99
C ARG A 148 15.10 0.14 4.50
N GLU A 149 15.31 1.36 4.99
CA GLU A 149 15.25 1.69 6.41
C GLU A 149 13.87 2.23 6.85
N VAL A 150 12.96 2.49 5.90
CA VAL A 150 11.64 3.01 6.20
C VAL A 150 10.68 1.83 6.44
N PRO A 151 10.02 1.76 7.60
CA PRO A 151 9.00 0.74 7.84
C PRO A 151 7.89 0.79 6.79
N VAL A 152 7.66 -0.34 6.13
CA VAL A 152 6.61 -0.51 5.11
C VAL A 152 5.47 -1.33 5.70
N VAL A 153 4.26 -0.80 5.66
CA VAL A 153 3.06 -1.41 6.23
C VAL A 153 2.03 -1.61 5.13
N ALA A 154 1.64 -2.86 4.89
CA ALA A 154 0.53 -3.15 3.99
C ALA A 154 -0.82 -2.99 4.70
N LEU A 155 -1.73 -2.28 4.07
CA LEU A 155 -3.12 -2.15 4.52
C LEU A 155 -3.99 -3.04 3.64
N VAL A 156 -4.60 -4.07 4.23
CA VAL A 156 -5.41 -5.05 3.51
C VAL A 156 -6.62 -5.47 4.34
N ASP A 157 -7.62 -6.06 3.71
CA ASP A 157 -8.71 -6.73 4.43
C ASP A 157 -8.26 -8.12 4.91
N ASP A 158 -8.91 -8.65 5.97
CA ASP A 158 -8.51 -9.93 6.57
C ASP A 158 -8.44 -11.10 5.58
N PRO A 159 -9.37 -11.26 4.62
CA PRO A 159 -9.28 -12.32 3.62
C PRO A 159 -8.12 -12.18 2.63
N ASP A 160 -7.46 -11.03 2.57
CA ASP A 160 -6.32 -10.78 1.68
C ASP A 160 -4.97 -11.17 2.30
N VAL A 161 -4.96 -11.60 3.55
CA VAL A 161 -3.82 -12.30 4.16
C VAL A 161 -3.92 -13.77 3.76
N VAL A 162 -3.02 -14.22 2.90
CA VAL A 162 -3.03 -15.54 2.27
C VAL A 162 -1.78 -16.35 2.63
N ASP A 163 -1.84 -17.67 2.43
CA ASP A 163 -0.74 -18.57 2.78
C ASP A 163 0.47 -18.42 1.84
N SER A 164 0.24 -18.10 0.57
CA SER A 164 1.32 -17.98 -0.42
C SER A 164 0.98 -17.03 -1.57
N ILE A 165 2.01 -16.41 -2.11
CA ILE A 165 1.96 -15.55 -3.29
C ILE A 165 3.12 -15.93 -4.20
N PRO A 166 2.94 -15.99 -5.54
CA PRO A 166 4.05 -16.09 -6.45
C PRO A 166 4.98 -14.89 -6.27
N ALA A 167 6.19 -15.12 -5.75
CA ALA A 167 7.19 -14.09 -5.47
C ALA A 167 8.37 -14.21 -6.42
N GLU A 168 8.99 -13.07 -6.73
CA GLU A 168 10.21 -12.94 -7.52
C GLU A 168 11.32 -12.33 -6.66
N ALA A 169 12.55 -12.53 -7.05
CA ALA A 169 13.70 -12.08 -6.25
C ALA A 169 13.78 -10.55 -6.05
N HIS A 170 13.12 -9.79 -6.90
CA HIS A 170 13.10 -8.32 -6.82
C HIS A 170 11.86 -7.77 -6.09
N ASP A 171 10.90 -8.62 -5.70
CA ASP A 171 9.72 -8.18 -4.95
C ASP A 171 10.14 -7.70 -3.55
N MET A 172 9.70 -6.51 -3.21
CA MET A 172 10.01 -5.92 -1.90
C MET A 172 8.94 -6.33 -0.88
N ARG A 173 9.38 -6.90 0.24
CA ARG A 173 8.53 -7.32 1.35
C ARG A 173 8.07 -6.14 2.20
N VAL A 174 6.96 -6.34 2.88
CA VAL A 174 6.48 -5.40 3.90
C VAL A 174 6.96 -5.82 5.29
N HIS A 175 7.09 -4.86 6.21
CA HIS A 175 7.54 -5.08 7.58
C HIS A 175 6.39 -5.40 8.53
N ALA A 176 5.18 -4.96 8.18
CA ALA A 176 3.97 -5.24 8.94
C ALA A 176 2.73 -5.24 8.04
N ILE A 177 1.70 -5.89 8.51
CA ILE A 177 0.39 -5.96 7.88
C ILE A 177 -0.64 -5.43 8.88
N VAL A 178 -1.52 -4.56 8.44
CA VAL A 178 -2.66 -4.10 9.21
C VAL A 178 -3.94 -4.49 8.48
N THR A 179 -4.82 -5.16 9.21
CA THR A 179 -6.18 -5.49 8.77
C THR A 179 -7.21 -4.87 9.73
N PRO A 180 -8.50 -4.90 9.43
CA PRO A 180 -9.54 -4.47 10.36
C PRO A 180 -9.52 -5.21 11.71
N THR A 181 -9.04 -6.47 11.77
CA THR A 181 -9.09 -7.26 13.00
C THR A 181 -7.74 -7.46 13.69
N ARG A 182 -6.61 -7.28 12.99
CA ARG A 182 -5.27 -7.61 13.53
C ARG A 182 -4.15 -6.77 12.92
N THR A 183 -3.07 -6.67 13.69
CA THR A 183 -1.76 -6.15 13.22
C THR A 183 -0.75 -7.27 13.32
N LEU A 184 -0.06 -7.58 12.23
CA LEU A 184 0.90 -8.68 12.13
C LEU A 184 2.27 -8.08 11.80
N PRO A 185 3.28 -8.22 12.67
CA PRO A 185 4.65 -7.98 12.26
C PRO A 185 5.07 -9.09 11.30
N CYS A 186 5.73 -8.71 10.19
CA CYS A 186 6.32 -9.70 9.31
C CYS A 186 7.72 -10.05 9.80
N THR A 187 8.09 -11.32 9.74
CA THR A 187 9.46 -11.73 10.05
C THR A 187 10.36 -11.14 8.98
N ALA A 188 11.28 -10.26 9.41
CA ALA A 188 12.31 -9.76 8.51
C ALA A 188 13.09 -10.93 7.88
N PRO A 189 13.47 -10.83 6.61
CA PRO A 189 14.30 -11.83 5.97
C PRO A 189 15.69 -11.93 6.63
#